data_f324699a50fee0223ba3a5f90f7de0a8
#
_entry.id   f324699a50fee0223ba3a5f90f7de0a8
#
_cell.length_a   1.000
_cell.length_b   1.000
_cell.length_c   1.000
_cell.angle_alpha   90.00
_cell.angle_beta   90.00
_cell.angle_gamma   90.00
#
_symmetry.space_group_name_H-M   'P 1'
#
loop_
_entity.id
_entity.type
_entity.pdbx_description
1 polymer ?
#
loop_
_entity_poly.entity_id
_entity_poly.type
_entity_poly.pdbx_seq_one_letter_code
_entity_poly.pdbx_strand_id
1 'polypeptide(L)'
;EFRRVLFRSKRGIPMHADYVFDVRMLPNPHYEAGLKNLTGQDASVANWLASYPAVNAMAQQITTFLNAWLPDLSNDHRSYVTVAIGCTGGQHRSVYLVELLAKQFAADWVTLKRHRELDTL
;
A
#
# COMPACT_ATOMS: atom_id res chain seq x y z
N GLU A 1 18.53 2.53 17.12
CA GLU A 1 17.41 3.40 16.81
C GLU A 1 16.51 2.73 15.78
N PHE A 2 15.24 2.54 16.13
CA PHE A 2 14.32 1.79 15.27
C PHE A 2 13.56 2.72 14.35
N ARG A 3 13.67 2.45 13.07
CA ARG A 3 12.84 3.07 12.03
C ARG A 3 11.62 2.18 11.82
N ARG A 4 10.45 2.71 12.13
CA ARG A 4 9.21 1.93 12.10
C ARG A 4 8.22 2.55 11.13
N VAL A 5 7.73 1.75 10.22
CA VAL A 5 6.72 2.17 9.26
C VAL A 5 5.54 1.19 9.26
N LEU A 6 4.33 1.74 9.24
CA LEU A 6 3.10 0.96 9.10
C LEU A 6 2.45 1.31 7.77
N PHE A 7 2.35 0.32 6.88
CA PHE A 7 1.60 0.46 5.65
C PHE A 7 0.18 -0.05 5.85
N ARG A 8 -0.81 0.75 5.43
CA ARG A 8 -2.22 0.42 5.56
C ARG A 8 -2.92 0.50 4.22
N SER A 9 -3.62 -0.56 3.84
CA SER A 9 -4.61 -0.46 2.78
C SER A 9 -5.96 -0.10 3.39
N LYS A 10 -6.75 0.68 2.65
CA LYS A 10 -8.04 1.12 3.14
C LYS A 10 -8.97 1.49 2.01
N ARG A 11 -10.28 1.36 2.26
CA ARG A 11 -11.31 1.96 1.42
C ARG A 11 -11.48 3.42 1.82
N GLY A 12 -11.38 4.33 0.85
CA GLY A 12 -11.52 5.74 1.08
C GLY A 12 -10.28 6.38 1.70
N ILE A 13 -10.47 7.52 2.35
CA ILE A 13 -9.39 8.32 2.92
C ILE A 13 -9.35 8.13 4.44
N PRO A 14 -8.25 7.61 5.01
CA PRO A 14 -8.12 7.45 6.45
C PRO A 14 -7.89 8.79 7.15
N MET A 15 -8.42 8.92 8.37
CA MET A 15 -8.31 10.14 9.16
C MET A 15 -6.98 10.29 9.88
N HIS A 16 -6.25 9.20 10.10
CA HIS A 16 -5.05 9.19 10.92
C HIS A 16 -3.90 8.49 10.21
N ALA A 17 -3.31 9.19 9.27
CA ALA A 17 -2.11 8.73 8.60
C ALA A 17 -1.18 9.90 8.37
N ASP A 18 0.13 9.63 8.39
CA ASP A 18 1.12 10.65 8.10
C ASP A 18 1.17 10.97 6.62
N TYR A 19 1.02 9.94 5.78
CA TYR A 19 0.92 10.09 4.33
C TYR A 19 -0.24 9.25 3.80
N VAL A 20 -0.93 9.79 2.81
CA VAL A 20 -2.06 9.12 2.14
C VAL A 20 -1.84 9.17 0.65
N PHE A 21 -1.90 8.01 0.01
CA PHE A 21 -1.84 7.89 -1.45
C PHE A 21 -3.14 7.28 -1.96
N ASP A 22 -3.82 8.02 -2.83
CA ASP A 22 -5.04 7.55 -3.47
C ASP A 22 -4.65 6.88 -4.79
N VAL A 23 -4.95 5.60 -4.92
CA VAL A 23 -4.59 4.82 -6.10
C VAL A 23 -5.81 4.31 -6.86
N ARG A 24 -6.97 4.90 -6.62
CA ARG A 24 -8.22 4.49 -7.28
C ARG A 24 -8.24 4.73 -8.79
N MET A 25 -7.33 5.54 -9.32
CA MET A 25 -7.24 5.77 -10.76
C MET A 25 -6.56 4.62 -11.51
N LEU A 26 -5.93 3.70 -10.81
CA LEU A 26 -5.24 2.57 -11.43
C LEU A 26 -6.25 1.54 -11.97
N PRO A 27 -5.82 0.66 -12.91
CA PRO A 27 -6.70 -0.41 -13.41
C PRO A 27 -7.33 -1.20 -12.28
N ASN A 28 -8.62 -1.51 -12.42
CA ASN A 28 -9.40 -2.11 -11.33
C ASN A 28 -9.74 -3.58 -11.63
N PRO A 29 -9.17 -4.53 -10.87
CA PRO A 29 -9.42 -5.96 -11.08
C PRO A 29 -10.87 -6.37 -10.83
N HIS A 30 -11.67 -5.52 -10.18
CA HIS A 30 -13.09 -5.80 -9.91
C HIS A 30 -13.86 -6.10 -11.18
N TYR A 31 -13.47 -5.49 -12.30
CA TYR A 31 -14.17 -5.68 -13.59
C TYR A 31 -13.58 -6.81 -14.43
N GLU A 32 -12.59 -7.53 -13.88
CA GLU A 32 -11.91 -8.59 -14.61
C GLU A 32 -12.47 -9.95 -14.17
N ALA A 33 -12.84 -10.78 -15.16
CA ALA A 33 -13.38 -12.11 -14.87
C ALA A 33 -12.37 -12.94 -14.06
N GLY A 34 -12.85 -13.54 -12.98
CA GLY A 34 -12.02 -14.38 -12.13
C GLY A 34 -11.21 -13.67 -11.07
N LEU A 35 -11.17 -12.32 -11.09
CA LEU A 35 -10.39 -11.57 -10.11
C LEU A 35 -11.24 -10.83 -9.09
N LYS A 36 -12.53 -10.62 -9.39
CA LYS A 36 -13.42 -9.80 -8.57
C LYS A 36 -13.45 -10.23 -7.10
N ASN A 37 -13.50 -11.53 -6.85
CA ASN A 37 -13.63 -12.08 -5.50
C ASN A 37 -12.30 -12.42 -4.83
N LEU A 38 -11.19 -12.12 -5.51
CA LEU A 38 -9.84 -12.27 -4.96
C LEU A 38 -9.38 -10.94 -4.38
N THR A 39 -8.19 -10.94 -3.77
CA THR A 39 -7.62 -9.72 -3.19
C THR A 39 -6.22 -9.46 -3.74
N GLY A 40 -5.64 -8.32 -3.38
CA GLY A 40 -4.27 -7.98 -3.75
C GLY A 40 -3.21 -8.91 -3.16
N GLN A 41 -3.59 -9.79 -2.21
CA GLN A 41 -2.68 -10.82 -1.69
C GLN A 41 -2.64 -12.06 -2.59
N ASP A 42 -3.60 -12.22 -3.48
CA ASP A 42 -3.64 -13.35 -4.40
C ASP A 42 -2.71 -13.13 -5.59
N ALA A 43 -1.97 -14.17 -5.96
CA ALA A 43 -1.00 -14.08 -7.06
C ALA A 43 -1.63 -13.67 -8.38
N SER A 44 -2.85 -14.13 -8.67
CA SER A 44 -3.55 -13.77 -9.91
C SER A 44 -3.81 -12.27 -10.00
N VAL A 45 -4.23 -11.65 -8.92
CA VAL A 45 -4.46 -10.20 -8.86
C VAL A 45 -3.13 -9.46 -8.94
N ALA A 46 -2.14 -9.89 -8.18
CA ALA A 46 -0.82 -9.26 -8.18
C ALA A 46 -0.18 -9.29 -9.57
N ASN A 47 -0.24 -10.43 -10.25
CA ASN A 47 0.32 -10.56 -11.60
C ASN A 47 -0.42 -9.69 -12.60
N TRP A 48 -1.75 -9.63 -12.49
CA TRP A 48 -2.56 -8.80 -13.38
C TRP A 48 -2.22 -7.31 -13.19
N LEU A 49 -2.14 -6.84 -11.95
CA LEU A 49 -1.79 -5.45 -11.66
C LEU A 49 -0.36 -5.13 -12.11
N ALA A 50 0.59 -6.04 -11.86
CA ALA A 50 1.99 -5.85 -12.25
C ALA A 50 2.19 -5.76 -13.76
N SER A 51 1.24 -6.22 -14.56
CA SER A 51 1.31 -6.12 -16.02
C SER A 51 1.06 -4.71 -16.54
N TYR A 52 0.54 -3.80 -15.72
CA TYR A 52 0.22 -2.43 -16.14
C TYR A 52 1.35 -1.46 -15.81
N PRO A 53 1.89 -0.74 -16.80
CA PRO A 53 2.93 0.26 -16.54
C PRO A 53 2.52 1.33 -15.54
N ALA A 54 1.24 1.74 -15.53
CA ALA A 54 0.74 2.74 -14.60
C ALA A 54 0.84 2.27 -13.14
N VAL A 55 0.58 1.00 -12.87
CA VAL A 55 0.70 0.44 -11.53
C VAL A 55 2.15 0.46 -11.08
N ASN A 56 3.07 0.04 -11.95
CA ASN A 56 4.49 0.01 -11.65
C ASN A 56 5.05 1.43 -11.45
N ALA A 57 4.59 2.38 -12.25
CA ALA A 57 4.98 3.78 -12.12
C ALA A 57 4.51 4.36 -10.79
N MET A 58 3.27 4.08 -10.38
CA MET A 58 2.76 4.54 -9.09
C MET A 58 3.58 3.96 -7.94
N ALA A 59 3.86 2.67 -7.96
CA ALA A 59 4.69 2.02 -6.95
C ALA A 59 6.07 2.68 -6.87
N GLN A 60 6.69 2.96 -8.00
CA GLN A 60 8.00 3.59 -8.05
C GLN A 60 7.97 5.01 -7.51
N GLN A 61 6.95 5.79 -7.84
CA GLN A 61 6.82 7.16 -7.36
C GLN A 61 6.60 7.22 -5.85
N ILE A 62 5.77 6.33 -5.32
CA ILE A 62 5.56 6.23 -3.88
C ILE A 62 6.87 5.85 -3.18
N THR A 63 7.57 4.86 -3.71
CA THR A 63 8.86 4.42 -3.16
C THR A 63 9.87 5.56 -3.13
N THR A 64 9.99 6.29 -4.22
CA THR A 64 10.92 7.43 -4.32
C THR A 64 10.55 8.52 -3.31
N PHE A 65 9.27 8.85 -3.22
CA PHE A 65 8.79 9.83 -2.26
C PHE A 65 9.11 9.42 -0.82
N LEU A 66 8.78 8.18 -0.45
CA LEU A 66 8.98 7.71 0.91
C LEU A 66 10.46 7.59 1.26
N ASN A 67 11.31 7.16 0.33
CA ASN A 67 12.75 7.11 0.58
C ASN A 67 13.33 8.49 0.84
N ALA A 68 12.76 9.52 0.24
CA ALA A 68 13.20 10.90 0.45
C ALA A 68 12.77 11.45 1.81
N TRP A 69 11.56 11.12 2.28
CA TRP A 69 10.95 11.83 3.41
C TRP A 69 10.78 11.01 4.68
N LEU A 70 10.66 9.69 4.61
CA LEU A 70 10.48 8.86 5.81
C LEU A 70 11.62 9.02 6.82
N PRO A 71 12.91 9.08 6.42
CA PRO A 71 13.96 9.21 7.40
C PRO A 71 13.84 10.44 8.28
N ASP A 72 13.47 11.57 7.68
CA ASP A 72 13.30 12.82 8.42
C ASP A 72 12.07 12.77 9.34
N LEU A 73 10.97 12.25 8.84
CA LEU A 73 9.75 12.15 9.64
C LEU A 73 9.92 11.16 10.79
N SER A 74 10.57 10.03 10.54
CA SER A 74 10.74 8.99 11.56
C SER A 74 11.56 9.44 12.75
N ASN A 75 12.46 10.42 12.59
CA ASN A 75 13.29 10.92 13.67
C ASN A 75 12.46 11.60 14.76
N ASP A 76 11.29 12.12 14.41
CA ASP A 76 10.41 12.82 15.33
C ASP A 76 9.31 11.92 15.90
N HIS A 77 9.24 10.67 15.46
CA HIS A 77 8.18 9.74 15.86
C HIS A 77 8.67 8.75 16.91
N ARG A 78 7.84 8.55 17.94
CA ARG A 78 8.05 7.52 18.95
C ARG A 78 7.39 6.21 18.60
N SER A 79 6.51 6.23 17.62
CA SER A 79 5.79 5.05 17.13
C SER A 79 5.95 4.95 15.62
N TYR A 80 5.09 4.17 14.98
CA TYR A 80 5.17 3.98 13.53
C TYR A 80 4.79 5.23 12.77
N VAL A 81 5.55 5.53 11.71
CA VAL A 81 5.07 6.42 10.66
C VAL A 81 4.03 5.64 9.87
N THR A 82 2.84 6.19 9.72
CA THR A 82 1.74 5.50 9.04
C THR A 82 1.58 6.01 7.61
N VAL A 83 1.66 5.08 6.66
CA VAL A 83 1.46 5.35 5.24
C VAL A 83 0.21 4.60 4.79
N ALA A 84 -0.83 5.35 4.41
CA ALA A 84 -2.09 4.77 3.99
C ALA A 84 -2.21 4.81 2.47
N ILE A 85 -2.69 3.70 1.91
CA ILE A 85 -2.94 3.58 0.48
C ILE A 85 -4.42 3.24 0.31
N GLY A 86 -5.15 4.12 -0.37
CA GLY A 86 -6.59 3.99 -0.52
C GLY A 86 -7.00 3.68 -1.95
N CYS A 87 -8.01 2.85 -2.10
CA CYS A 87 -8.72 2.64 -3.35
C CYS A 87 -10.20 2.46 -3.05
N THR A 88 -11.02 2.30 -4.11
CA THR A 88 -12.48 2.32 -3.93
C THR A 88 -12.97 1.20 -3.01
N GLY A 89 -12.54 -0.04 -3.25
CA GLY A 89 -12.99 -1.19 -2.45
C GLY A 89 -12.06 -1.58 -1.32
N GLY A 90 -10.80 -1.15 -1.35
CA GLY A 90 -9.81 -1.50 -0.33
C GLY A 90 -9.36 -2.95 -0.35
N GLN A 91 -9.61 -3.69 -1.43
CA GLN A 91 -9.32 -5.12 -1.51
C GLN A 91 -8.29 -5.52 -2.55
N HIS A 92 -8.14 -4.76 -3.62
CA HIS A 92 -7.27 -5.13 -4.75
C HIS A 92 -6.05 -4.23 -4.85
N ARG A 93 -6.22 -3.03 -5.39
CA ARG A 93 -5.10 -2.13 -5.72
C ARG A 93 -4.34 -1.68 -4.50
N SER A 94 -5.03 -1.21 -3.47
CA SER A 94 -4.39 -0.75 -2.25
C SER A 94 -3.70 -1.89 -1.52
N VAL A 95 -4.33 -3.06 -1.45
CA VAL A 95 -3.74 -4.24 -0.80
C VAL A 95 -2.47 -4.68 -1.53
N TYR A 96 -2.51 -4.76 -2.86
CA TYR A 96 -1.34 -5.12 -3.65
C TYR A 96 -0.16 -4.17 -3.40
N LEU A 97 -0.42 -2.85 -3.43
CA LEU A 97 0.64 -1.86 -3.24
C LEU A 97 1.18 -1.89 -1.81
N VAL A 98 0.34 -2.09 -0.81
CA VAL A 98 0.81 -2.24 0.57
C VAL A 98 1.71 -3.46 0.70
N GLU A 99 1.33 -4.61 0.10
CA GLU A 99 2.17 -5.81 0.13
C GLU A 99 3.53 -5.55 -0.53
N LEU A 100 3.52 -4.91 -1.70
CA LEU A 100 4.75 -4.62 -2.43
C LEU A 100 5.65 -3.66 -1.66
N LEU A 101 5.10 -2.55 -1.16
CA LEU A 101 5.87 -1.53 -0.44
C LEU A 101 6.38 -2.06 0.89
N ALA A 102 5.57 -2.79 1.64
CA ALA A 102 6.00 -3.38 2.90
C ALA A 102 7.19 -4.32 2.70
N LYS A 103 7.15 -5.12 1.64
CA LYS A 103 8.25 -6.02 1.32
C LYS A 103 9.52 -5.26 0.98
N GLN A 104 9.40 -4.17 0.21
CA GLN A 104 10.56 -3.36 -0.17
C GLN A 104 11.19 -2.66 1.03
N PHE A 105 10.37 -2.09 1.90
CA PHE A 105 10.87 -1.32 3.05
C PHE A 105 11.32 -2.20 4.20
N ALA A 106 10.93 -3.47 4.25
CA ALA A 106 11.33 -4.37 5.32
C ALA A 106 12.84 -4.60 5.38
N ALA A 107 13.58 -4.30 4.30
CA ALA A 107 15.04 -4.42 4.29
C ALA A 107 15.70 -3.43 5.26
N ASP A 108 15.14 -2.21 5.40
CA ASP A 108 15.75 -1.13 6.16
C ASP A 108 14.89 -0.62 7.32
N TRP A 109 13.64 -1.09 7.41
CA TRP A 109 12.67 -0.59 8.37
C TRP A 109 12.01 -1.73 9.12
N VAL A 110 11.68 -1.49 10.39
CA VAL A 110 10.74 -2.36 11.10
C VAL A 110 9.37 -2.06 10.52
N THR A 111 8.83 -3.01 9.76
CA THR A 111 7.67 -2.77 8.90
C THR A 111 6.49 -3.60 9.36
N LEU A 112 5.35 -2.93 9.55
CA LEU A 112 4.04 -3.57 9.73
C LEU A 112 3.17 -3.27 8.53
N LYS A 113 2.22 -4.15 8.28
CA LYS A 113 1.19 -3.92 7.28
C LYS A 113 -0.17 -4.29 7.86
N ARG A 114 -1.19 -3.55 7.45
CA ARG A 114 -2.58 -3.79 7.84
C ARG A 114 -3.49 -3.58 6.66
N HIS A 115 -4.46 -4.48 6.53
CA HIS A 115 -5.45 -4.42 5.46
C HIS A 115 -6.81 -4.30 6.11
N ARG A 116 -7.26 -3.09 6.31
CA ARG A 116 -8.48 -2.83 7.07
C ARG A 116 -9.68 -3.61 6.55
N GLU A 117 -9.85 -3.68 5.23
CA GLU A 117 -11.01 -4.35 4.64
C GLU A 117 -10.89 -5.87 4.61
N LEU A 118 -9.70 -6.42 4.82
CA LEU A 118 -9.46 -7.85 4.93
C LEU A 118 -9.42 -8.30 6.39
N ASP A 119 -8.90 -7.45 7.29
CA ASP A 119 -8.63 -7.81 8.68
C ASP A 119 -9.85 -7.66 9.58
N THR A 120 -10.96 -7.15 9.07
CA THR A 120 -12.19 -6.93 9.85
C THR A 120 -13.15 -8.11 9.86
N LEU A 121 -12.79 -9.21 9.27
CA LEU A 121 -13.65 -10.40 9.19
C LEU A 121 -13.61 -11.24 10.46
#